data_7a6bb4888a05c2fa7c285e9089b1e23e
#
_entry.id   7a6bb4888a05c2fa7c285e9089b1e23e
#
_cell.length_a   1.000
_cell.length_b   1.000
_cell.length_c   1.000
_cell.angle_alpha   90.00
_cell.angle_beta   90.00
_cell.angle_gamma   90.00
#
_symmetry.space_group_name_H-M   'P 1'
#
loop_
_entity.id
_entity.type
_entity.pdbx_description
1 polymer ?
#
loop_
_entity_poly.entity_id
_entity_poly.type
_entity_poly.pdbx_seq_one_letter_code
_entity_poly.pdbx_strand_id
1 'polypeptide(L)'
;CISVIGTIQKKILNELAKGERSSNGFIDRILFVMPNLQQKARWNDKELLEDIEQEWNAIIDKLIQSECHLNEHGEIEPQILFFSEDAKKRLYEWQHHFSELCDRETNDTIVSIYCKLEIYIIRFCLII
;
A
#
# COMPACT_ATOMS: atom_id res chain seq x y z
N CYS A 1 5.18 14.69 -0.96
CA CYS A 1 4.15 13.75 -0.49
C CYS A 1 4.54 13.25 0.90
N ILE A 2 3.60 13.23 1.84
CA ILE A 2 3.85 12.74 3.20
C ILE A 2 3.07 11.44 3.35
N SER A 3 3.78 10.37 3.73
CA SER A 3 3.18 9.09 4.07
C SER A 3 3.15 8.93 5.59
N VAL A 4 2.06 8.41 6.11
CA VAL A 4 1.88 8.17 7.54
C VAL A 4 1.59 6.69 7.77
N ILE A 5 2.33 6.08 8.69
CA ILE A 5 2.07 4.73 9.18
C ILE A 5 1.77 4.80 10.67
N GLY A 6 0.82 3.99 11.13
CA GLY A 6 0.45 3.97 12.54
C GLY A 6 -0.36 2.74 12.89
N THR A 7 -0.63 2.57 14.16
CA THR A 7 -1.48 1.50 14.68
C THR A 7 -2.76 2.06 15.26
N ILE A 8 -3.83 1.31 15.15
CA ILE A 8 -5.13 1.69 15.69
C ILE A 8 -5.80 0.49 16.35
N GLN A 9 -6.47 0.74 17.47
CA GLN A 9 -7.27 -0.29 18.11
C GLN A 9 -8.57 -0.50 17.33
N LYS A 10 -8.93 -1.77 17.09
CA LYS A 10 -10.15 -2.14 16.37
C LYS A 10 -11.42 -1.44 16.89
N LYS A 11 -11.50 -1.22 18.20
CA LYS A 11 -12.64 -0.54 18.83
C LYS A 11 -12.81 0.92 18.40
N ILE A 12 -11.71 1.56 17.97
CA ILE A 12 -11.69 2.98 17.59
C ILE A 12 -11.96 3.17 16.09
N LEU A 13 -11.96 2.11 15.30
CA LEU A 13 -12.20 2.22 13.85
C LEU A 13 -13.53 2.93 13.53
N ASN A 14 -14.58 2.66 14.30
CA ASN A 14 -15.88 3.31 14.11
C ASN A 14 -15.82 4.83 14.35
N GLU A 15 -14.88 5.31 15.17
CA GLU A 15 -14.70 6.74 15.41
C GLU A 15 -14.07 7.45 14.20
N LEU A 16 -13.26 6.74 13.41
CA LEU A 16 -12.69 7.29 12.18
C LEU A 16 -13.76 7.55 11.12
N ALA A 17 -14.81 6.74 11.10
CA ALA A 17 -15.89 6.86 10.14
C ALA A 17 -16.98 7.86 10.54
N LYS A 18 -16.88 8.48 11.75
CA LYS A 18 -17.86 9.47 12.21
C LYS A 18 -17.72 10.82 11.48
N GLY A 19 -18.85 11.49 11.38
CA GLY A 19 -18.95 12.78 10.71
C GLY A 19 -18.78 12.67 9.19
N GLU A 20 -18.26 13.72 8.56
CA GLU A 20 -18.07 13.78 7.12
C GLU A 20 -16.83 13.02 6.60
N ARG A 21 -16.13 12.28 7.47
CA ARG A 21 -14.88 11.61 7.10
C ARG A 21 -15.08 10.46 6.12
N SER A 22 -16.25 9.84 6.14
CA SER A 22 -16.63 8.82 5.15
C SER A 22 -17.00 9.42 3.80
N SER A 23 -17.54 10.64 3.78
CA SER A 23 -18.01 11.30 2.55
C SER A 23 -16.95 12.18 1.88
N ASN A 24 -15.94 12.65 2.64
CA ASN A 24 -14.87 13.50 2.09
C ASN A 24 -13.66 12.73 1.54
N GLY A 25 -13.76 11.40 1.46
CA GLY A 25 -12.71 10.53 0.93
C GLY A 25 -11.49 10.38 1.85
N PHE A 26 -11.59 10.73 3.13
CA PHE A 26 -10.48 10.55 4.09
C PHE A 26 -10.22 9.07 4.36
N ILE A 27 -11.27 8.30 4.65
CA ILE A 27 -11.18 6.87 4.96
C ILE A 27 -10.68 6.08 3.74
N ASP A 28 -11.12 6.42 2.56
CA ASP A 28 -10.77 5.72 1.30
C ASP A 28 -9.27 5.79 0.98
N ARG A 29 -8.56 6.72 1.61
CA ARG A 29 -7.11 6.90 1.43
C ARG A 29 -6.28 6.18 2.48
N ILE A 30 -6.91 5.53 3.45
CA ILE A 30 -6.25 4.78 4.51
C ILE A 30 -6.24 3.31 4.13
N LEU A 31 -5.06 2.74 3.97
CA LEU A 31 -4.91 1.30 3.77
C LEU A 31 -4.90 0.61 5.14
N PHE A 32 -6.00 -0.06 5.46
CA PHE A 32 -6.13 -0.81 6.71
C PHE A 32 -5.58 -2.22 6.54
N VAL A 33 -4.67 -2.62 7.40
CA VAL A 33 -4.16 -3.98 7.48
C VAL A 33 -4.60 -4.61 8.79
N MET A 34 -5.31 -5.71 8.72
CA MET A 34 -5.79 -6.45 9.88
C MET A 34 -5.18 -7.87 9.88
N PRO A 35 -4.10 -8.09 10.62
CA PRO A 35 -3.51 -9.42 10.71
C PRO A 35 -4.47 -10.43 11.33
N ASN A 36 -4.54 -11.63 10.77
CA ASN A 36 -5.35 -12.74 11.30
C ASN A 36 -4.76 -13.39 12.57
N LEU A 37 -3.90 -12.67 13.29
CA LEU A 37 -3.27 -13.16 14.51
C LEU A 37 -4.29 -13.14 15.65
N GLN A 38 -4.80 -14.30 15.99
CA GLN A 38 -5.73 -14.48 17.11
C GLN A 38 -5.03 -14.81 18.44
N GLN A 39 -3.74 -15.15 18.39
CA GLN A 39 -2.99 -15.55 19.57
C GLN A 39 -1.93 -14.51 19.92
N LYS A 40 -1.86 -14.17 21.19
CA LYS A 40 -0.77 -13.36 21.73
C LYS A 40 0.53 -14.13 21.65
N ALA A 41 1.56 -13.53 21.06
CA ALA A 41 2.89 -14.12 21.03
C ALA A 41 3.38 -14.38 22.47
N ARG A 42 3.98 -15.54 22.69
CA ARG A 42 4.66 -15.88 23.95
C ARG A 42 6.07 -15.29 23.91
N TRP A 43 6.51 -14.80 25.02
CA TRP A 43 7.89 -14.36 25.16
C TRP A 43 8.81 -15.58 25.03
N ASN A 44 9.92 -15.38 24.37
CA ASN A 44 10.98 -16.38 24.20
C ASN A 44 12.33 -15.66 24.09
N ASP A 45 13.39 -16.37 24.32
CA ASP A 45 14.77 -15.87 24.25
C ASP A 45 15.41 -16.09 22.86
N LYS A 46 14.58 -16.33 21.83
CA LYS A 46 15.08 -16.50 20.47
C LYS A 46 15.46 -15.14 19.89
N GLU A 47 16.64 -15.07 19.40
CA GLU A 47 17.13 -13.94 18.63
C GLU A 47 16.61 -14.02 17.19
N LEU A 48 16.60 -12.87 16.51
CA LEU A 48 16.33 -12.84 15.09
C LEU A 48 17.43 -13.59 14.35
N LEU A 49 17.07 -14.37 13.34
CA LEU A 49 18.06 -15.07 12.52
C LEU A 49 18.90 -14.02 11.78
N GLU A 50 20.22 -14.23 11.77
CA GLU A 50 21.18 -13.30 11.19
C GLU A 50 20.95 -13.06 9.70
N ASP A 51 20.53 -14.08 8.96
CA ASP A 51 20.17 -13.99 7.55
C ASP A 51 18.99 -13.03 7.30
N ILE A 52 17.95 -13.09 8.14
CA ILE A 52 16.80 -12.18 8.06
C ILE A 52 17.22 -10.73 8.34
N GLU A 53 18.09 -10.53 9.34
CA GLU A 53 18.61 -9.20 9.64
C GLU A 53 19.45 -8.66 8.49
N GLN A 54 20.30 -9.48 7.89
CA GLN A 54 21.13 -9.09 6.73
C GLN A 54 20.26 -8.75 5.52
N GLU A 55 19.25 -9.54 5.20
CA GLU A 55 18.31 -9.24 4.10
C GLU A 55 17.56 -7.94 4.33
N TRP A 56 17.09 -7.71 5.56
CA TRP A 56 16.43 -6.46 5.92
C TRP A 56 17.35 -5.25 5.75
N ASN A 57 18.57 -5.34 6.29
CA ASN A 57 19.55 -4.26 6.18
C ASN A 57 19.91 -3.98 4.72
N ALA A 58 20.07 -5.01 3.89
CA ALA A 58 20.35 -4.86 2.46
C ALA A 58 19.21 -4.11 1.72
N ILE A 59 17.95 -4.36 2.07
CA ILE A 59 16.81 -3.62 1.51
C ILE A 59 16.87 -2.15 1.93
N ILE A 60 17.09 -1.89 3.21
CA ILE A 60 17.16 -0.52 3.75
C ILE A 60 18.32 0.25 3.12
N ASP A 61 19.50 -0.36 3.03
CA ASP A 61 20.68 0.25 2.43
C ASP A 61 20.43 0.60 0.95
N LYS A 62 19.80 -0.31 0.20
CA LYS A 62 19.43 -0.05 -1.19
C LYS A 62 18.46 1.13 -1.34
N LEU A 63 17.50 1.26 -0.42
CA LEU A 63 16.56 2.38 -0.43
C LEU A 63 17.26 3.71 -0.08
N ILE A 64 18.16 3.71 0.91
CA ILE A 64 18.91 4.89 1.33
C ILE A 64 19.87 5.34 0.24
N GLN A 65 20.50 4.40 -0.46
CA GLN A 65 21.47 4.68 -1.53
C GLN A 65 20.79 5.01 -2.88
N SER A 66 19.47 4.95 -2.94
CA SER A 66 18.72 5.31 -4.15
C SER A 66 18.88 6.80 -4.42
N GLU A 67 19.57 7.12 -5.50
CA GLU A 67 19.80 8.49 -5.93
C GLU A 67 18.66 8.99 -6.82
N CYS A 68 18.31 10.27 -6.66
CA CYS A 68 17.41 10.93 -7.60
C CYS A 68 18.18 11.33 -8.86
N HIS A 69 17.61 11.09 -10.03
CA HIS A 69 18.13 11.68 -11.26
C HIS A 69 17.88 13.18 -11.28
N LEU A 70 18.90 13.93 -11.61
CA LEU A 70 18.80 15.38 -11.78
C LEU A 70 18.93 15.71 -13.27
N ASN A 71 18.13 16.66 -13.71
CA ASN A 71 18.25 17.22 -15.06
C ASN A 71 19.45 18.19 -15.17
N GLU A 72 19.69 18.73 -16.36
CA GLU A 72 20.78 19.68 -16.63
C GLU A 72 20.71 20.97 -15.77
N HIS A 73 19.54 21.25 -15.19
CA HIS A 73 19.31 22.42 -14.33
C HIS A 73 19.42 22.09 -12.83
N GLY A 74 19.77 20.83 -12.48
CA GLY A 74 19.85 20.38 -11.08
C GLY A 74 18.50 20.12 -10.41
N GLU A 75 17.42 20.00 -11.17
CA GLU A 75 16.09 19.68 -10.68
C GLU A 75 15.87 18.15 -10.72
N ILE A 76 15.08 17.64 -9.78
CA ILE A 76 14.73 16.19 -9.73
C ILE A 76 13.93 15.83 -10.98
N GLU A 77 14.47 14.94 -11.79
CA GLU A 77 13.79 14.37 -12.94
C GLU A 77 13.21 12.99 -12.57
N PRO A 78 11.87 12.83 -12.69
CA PRO A 78 11.26 11.56 -12.37
C PRO A 78 11.62 10.50 -13.42
N GLN A 79 12.04 9.33 -12.95
CA GLN A 79 12.25 8.17 -13.81
C GLN A 79 10.90 7.59 -14.25
N ILE A 80 10.71 7.51 -15.56
CA ILE A 80 9.49 6.89 -16.13
C ILE A 80 9.72 5.40 -16.30
N LEU A 81 8.90 4.60 -15.61
CA LEU A 81 8.91 3.13 -15.73
C LEU A 81 7.72 2.66 -16.58
N PHE A 82 7.94 1.63 -17.37
CA PHE A 82 6.91 1.03 -18.20
C PHE A 82 6.67 -0.41 -17.77
N PHE A 83 5.41 -0.85 -17.81
CA PHE A 83 5.08 -2.25 -17.62
C PHE A 83 5.58 -3.07 -18.81
N SER A 84 6.14 -4.25 -18.54
CA SER A 84 6.30 -5.26 -19.59
C SER A 84 4.94 -5.71 -20.13
N GLU A 85 4.89 -6.27 -21.33
CA GLU A 85 3.62 -6.72 -21.92
C GLU A 85 2.92 -7.79 -21.06
N ASP A 86 3.68 -8.70 -20.43
CA ASP A 86 3.13 -9.69 -19.52
C ASP A 86 2.57 -9.06 -18.22
N ALA A 87 3.27 -8.11 -17.65
CA ALA A 87 2.79 -7.39 -16.46
C ALA A 87 1.53 -6.58 -16.78
N LYS A 88 1.50 -5.92 -17.94
CA LYS A 88 0.36 -5.16 -18.43
C LYS A 88 -0.87 -6.05 -18.65
N LYS A 89 -0.67 -7.23 -19.27
CA LYS A 89 -1.73 -8.21 -19.45
C LYS A 89 -2.33 -8.64 -18.12
N ARG A 90 -1.49 -9.00 -17.14
CA ARG A 90 -1.93 -9.41 -15.80
C ARG A 90 -2.66 -8.28 -15.06
N LEU A 91 -2.18 -7.05 -15.21
CA LEU A 91 -2.82 -5.89 -14.61
C LEU A 91 -4.22 -5.67 -15.19
N TYR A 92 -4.40 -5.83 -16.51
CA TYR A 92 -5.70 -5.70 -17.17
C TYR A 92 -6.66 -6.83 -16.77
N GLU A 93 -6.19 -8.09 -16.71
CA GLU A 93 -6.99 -9.23 -16.24
C GLU A 93 -7.48 -8.99 -14.80
N TRP A 94 -6.59 -8.52 -13.94
CA TRP A 94 -6.96 -8.15 -12.57
C TRP A 94 -7.97 -7.01 -12.53
N GLN A 95 -7.74 -5.95 -13.28
CA GLN A 95 -8.60 -4.77 -13.31
C GLN A 95 -10.01 -5.11 -13.83
N HIS A 96 -10.13 -5.93 -14.86
CA HIS A 96 -11.42 -6.39 -15.37
C HIS A 96 -12.20 -7.16 -14.31
N HIS A 97 -11.56 -8.12 -13.63
CA HIS A 97 -12.20 -8.85 -12.54
C HIS A 97 -12.59 -7.92 -11.38
N PHE A 98 -11.75 -6.96 -11.07
CA PHE A 98 -11.99 -5.99 -10.01
C PHE A 98 -13.14 -5.03 -10.35
N SER A 99 -13.26 -4.60 -11.60
CA SER A 99 -14.41 -3.81 -12.07
C SER A 99 -15.73 -4.56 -11.90
N GLU A 100 -15.77 -5.85 -12.19
CA GLU A 100 -16.97 -6.66 -11.95
C GLU A 100 -17.37 -6.72 -10.47
N LEU A 101 -16.40 -6.69 -9.55
CA LEU A 101 -16.68 -6.60 -8.11
C LEU A 101 -17.26 -5.24 -7.74
N CYS A 102 -16.72 -4.17 -8.30
CA CYS A 102 -17.23 -2.82 -8.09
C CYS A 102 -18.68 -2.68 -8.60
N ASP A 103 -18.97 -3.21 -9.78
CA ASP A 103 -20.30 -3.12 -10.40
C ASP A 103 -21.38 -3.89 -9.61
N ARG A 104 -20.99 -4.90 -8.85
CA ARG A 104 -21.91 -5.69 -7.99
C ARG A 104 -22.10 -5.09 -6.60
N GLU A 105 -21.22 -4.18 -6.20
CA GLU A 105 -21.29 -3.57 -4.88
C GLU A 105 -22.36 -2.48 -4.86
N THR A 106 -23.15 -2.46 -3.80
CA THR A 106 -24.25 -1.49 -3.62
C THR A 106 -23.97 -0.44 -2.56
N ASN A 107 -22.88 -0.61 -1.80
CA ASN A 107 -22.48 0.31 -0.78
C ASN A 107 -21.48 1.33 -1.34
N ASP A 108 -21.91 2.58 -1.50
CA ASP A 108 -21.12 3.67 -2.07
C ASP A 108 -19.75 3.87 -1.39
N THR A 109 -19.68 3.64 -0.07
CA THR A 109 -18.41 3.73 0.67
C THR A 109 -17.44 2.64 0.25
N ILE A 110 -17.92 1.41 0.04
CA ILE A 110 -17.09 0.30 -0.42
C ILE A 110 -16.66 0.52 -1.86
N VAL A 111 -17.55 0.99 -2.73
CA VAL A 111 -17.22 1.36 -4.12
C VAL A 111 -16.11 2.42 -4.13
N SER A 112 -16.21 3.43 -3.29
CA SER A 112 -15.18 4.48 -3.18
C SER A 112 -13.82 3.92 -2.74
N ILE A 113 -13.80 2.97 -1.80
CA ILE A 113 -12.58 2.26 -1.39
C ILE A 113 -12.00 1.46 -2.57
N TYR A 114 -12.83 0.74 -3.31
CA TYR A 114 -12.41 -0.03 -4.48
C TYR A 114 -11.73 0.85 -5.52
N CYS A 115 -12.33 1.99 -5.86
CA CYS A 115 -11.70 2.95 -6.78
C CYS A 115 -10.32 3.43 -6.34
N LYS A 116 -10.06 3.50 -5.02
CA LYS A 116 -8.72 3.85 -4.51
C LYS A 116 -7.74 2.69 -4.55
N LEU A 117 -8.22 1.45 -4.38
CA LEU A 117 -7.37 0.27 -4.48
C LEU A 117 -6.76 0.09 -5.88
N GLU A 118 -7.45 0.48 -6.95
CA GLU A 118 -6.89 0.48 -8.30
C GLU A 118 -5.63 1.36 -8.41
N ILE A 119 -5.63 2.51 -7.73
CA ILE A 119 -4.45 3.38 -7.70
C ILE A 119 -3.34 2.76 -6.85
N TYR A 120 -3.69 2.10 -5.76
CA TYR A 120 -2.71 1.46 -4.88
C TYR A 120 -2.00 0.29 -5.53
N ILE A 121 -2.68 -0.54 -6.35
CA ILE A 121 -2.03 -1.65 -7.03
C ILE A 121 -0.91 -1.17 -7.95
N ILE A 122 -1.12 -0.08 -8.69
CA ILE A 122 -0.10 0.53 -9.54
C ILE A 122 1.09 1.01 -8.70
N ARG A 123 0.83 1.63 -7.53
CA ARG A 123 1.88 2.07 -6.62
C ARG A 123 2.67 0.90 -6.03
N PHE A 124 2.00 -0.20 -5.70
CA PHE A 124 2.68 -1.41 -5.21
C PHE A 124 3.59 -2.03 -6.27
N CYS A 125 3.21 -2.00 -7.55
CA CYS A 125 4.08 -2.43 -8.64
C CYS A 125 5.39 -1.64 -8.74
N LEU A 126 5.48 -0.46 -8.13
CA LEU A 126 6.73 0.33 -8.08
C LEU A 126 7.63 -0.05 -6.90
N ILE A 127 7.12 -0.83 -5.94
CA ILE A 127 7.83 -1.16 -4.69
C ILE A 127 8.37 -2.59 -4.74
N ILE A 128 7.72 -3.47 -5.47
CA ILE A 128 8.06 -4.90 -5.60
C ILE A 128 8.98 -5.12 -6.78
#